data_4bcd4cdeb699480beb3f11bd2a785793
#
_entry.id   4bcd4cdeb699480beb3f11bd2a785793
#
_cell.length_a   1.000
_cell.length_b   1.000
_cell.length_c   1.000
_cell.angle_alpha   90.00
_cell.angle_beta   90.00
_cell.angle_gamma   90.00
#
_symmetry.space_group_name_H-M   'P 1'
#
loop_
_entity.id
_entity.type
_entity.pdbx_description
1 polymer ?
#
loop_
_entity_poly.entity_id
_entity_poly.type
_entity_poly.pdbx_seq_one_letter_code
_entity_poly.pdbx_strand_id
1 'polypeptide(L)'
;MSEFADKLIGWYEENKRDLPWRDTKDPYRIWISEIILQQTRVAQGYDYFVRFMERFPDVFTLAEADEDEVMKHWQGLGYYSRARNLHAAARSMASSGGFPATYEGVLALKGVGEYTAAPICSFAYDMPYAV
;
A
#
# COMPACT_ATOMS: atom_id res chain seq x y z
N MET A 1 -12.10 21.01 13.03
CA MET A 1 -11.90 20.09 11.88
C MET A 1 -13.01 20.31 10.87
N SER A 2 -12.74 20.09 9.59
CA SER A 2 -13.78 20.29 8.58
C SER A 2 -14.83 19.19 8.63
N GLU A 3 -16.02 19.51 8.17
CA GLU A 3 -17.11 18.53 8.06
C GLU A 3 -16.70 17.33 7.19
N PHE A 4 -15.96 17.61 6.11
CA PHE A 4 -15.44 16.55 5.24
C PHE A 4 -14.53 15.57 6.00
N ALA A 5 -13.62 16.10 6.80
CA ALA A 5 -12.70 15.27 7.59
C ALA A 5 -13.46 14.41 8.61
N ASP A 6 -14.46 14.99 9.26
CA ASP A 6 -15.28 14.27 10.23
C ASP A 6 -16.08 13.14 9.58
N LYS A 7 -16.63 13.39 8.39
CA LYS A 7 -17.35 12.38 7.63
C LYS A 7 -16.42 11.27 7.16
N LEU A 8 -15.23 11.62 6.73
CA LEU A 8 -14.23 10.64 6.28
C LEU A 8 -13.80 9.73 7.43
N ILE A 9 -13.53 10.31 8.59
CA ILE A 9 -13.15 9.55 9.78
C ILE A 9 -14.30 8.63 10.21
N GLY A 10 -15.52 9.15 10.23
CA GLY A 10 -16.70 8.34 10.57
C GLY A 10 -16.89 7.19 9.61
N TRP A 11 -16.79 7.45 8.31
CA TRP A 11 -16.89 6.40 7.29
C TRP A 11 -15.80 5.35 7.48
N TYR A 12 -14.57 5.77 7.71
CA TYR A 12 -13.44 4.87 7.90
C TYR A 12 -13.68 3.97 9.13
N GLU A 13 -14.14 4.54 10.25
CA GLU A 13 -14.42 3.77 11.46
C GLU A 13 -15.52 2.73 11.24
N GLU A 14 -16.56 3.07 10.47
CA GLU A 14 -17.65 2.15 10.15
C GLU A 14 -17.22 1.02 9.22
N ASN A 15 -16.33 1.31 8.27
CA ASN A 15 -15.98 0.39 7.19
C ASN A 15 -14.64 -0.29 7.38
N LYS A 16 -13.91 0.02 8.43
CA LYS A 16 -12.56 -0.50 8.65
C LYS A 16 -12.46 -2.02 8.68
N ARG A 17 -13.53 -2.71 9.06
CA ARG A 17 -13.57 -4.18 9.08
C ARG A 17 -13.54 -4.78 7.68
N ASP A 18 -14.08 -4.05 6.72
CA ASP A 18 -14.17 -4.50 5.33
C ASP A 18 -12.95 -4.10 4.51
N LEU A 19 -12.04 -3.33 5.11
CA LEU A 19 -10.82 -2.91 4.43
C LEU A 19 -9.79 -4.03 4.47
N PRO A 20 -9.15 -4.34 3.33
CA PRO A 20 -8.28 -5.53 3.23
C PRO A 20 -7.14 -5.56 4.23
N TRP A 21 -6.63 -4.41 4.64
CA TRP A 21 -5.47 -4.34 5.53
C TRP A 21 -5.82 -4.31 7.02
N ARG A 22 -7.12 -4.29 7.37
CA ARG A 22 -7.51 -4.19 8.79
C ARG A 22 -7.30 -5.47 9.55
N ASP A 23 -7.43 -6.61 8.89
CA ASP A 23 -7.30 -7.92 9.51
C ASP A 23 -5.93 -8.54 9.29
N THR A 24 -4.94 -7.73 8.92
CA THR A 24 -3.61 -8.23 8.62
C THR A 24 -2.55 -7.33 9.25
N LYS A 25 -1.44 -7.95 9.63
CA LYS A 25 -0.21 -7.26 10.01
C LYS A 25 0.87 -7.46 8.95
N ASP A 26 0.51 -7.97 7.78
CA ASP A 26 1.45 -8.15 6.68
C ASP A 26 1.81 -6.78 6.09
N PRO A 27 3.04 -6.32 6.24
CA PRO A 27 3.45 -5.00 5.76
C PRO A 27 3.30 -4.87 4.25
N TYR A 28 3.46 -5.94 3.50
CA TYR A 28 3.29 -5.92 2.05
C TYR A 28 1.86 -5.55 1.67
N ARG A 29 0.87 -6.22 2.28
CA ARG A 29 -0.54 -5.95 2.00
C ARG A 29 -0.93 -4.53 2.40
N ILE A 30 -0.44 -4.07 3.53
CA ILE A 30 -0.70 -2.70 4.01
C ILE A 30 -0.11 -1.69 3.03
N TRP A 31 1.14 -1.91 2.61
CA TRP A 31 1.82 -1.03 1.65
C TRP A 31 1.05 -0.93 0.33
N ILE A 32 0.67 -2.06 -0.25
CA ILE A 32 -0.07 -2.06 -1.52
C ILE A 32 -1.40 -1.32 -1.36
N SER A 33 -2.14 -1.56 -0.29
CA SER A 33 -3.40 -0.88 -0.06
C SER A 33 -3.23 0.62 0.11
N GLU A 34 -2.18 1.05 0.83
CA GLU A 34 -1.91 2.49 1.02
C GLU A 34 -1.59 3.17 -0.30
N ILE A 35 -0.79 2.54 -1.14
CA ILE A 35 -0.43 3.12 -2.43
C ILE A 35 -1.65 3.21 -3.36
N ILE A 36 -2.46 2.17 -3.42
CA ILE A 36 -3.66 2.15 -4.25
C ILE A 36 -4.66 3.23 -3.81
N LEU A 37 -4.83 3.40 -2.50
CA LEU A 37 -5.84 4.31 -1.97
C LEU A 37 -5.42 5.77 -1.89
N GLN A 38 -4.17 6.10 -2.22
CA GLN A 38 -3.68 7.48 -2.15
C GLN A 38 -4.50 8.45 -3.00
N GLN A 39 -4.97 8.02 -4.18
CA GLN A 39 -5.68 8.89 -5.09
C GLN A 39 -6.88 8.20 -5.74
N THR A 40 -7.47 7.24 -5.05
CA THR A 40 -8.66 6.57 -5.56
C THR A 40 -9.68 6.40 -4.45
N ARG A 41 -10.95 6.27 -4.82
CA ARG A 41 -12.00 5.99 -3.85
C ARG A 41 -11.83 4.58 -3.30
N VAL A 42 -12.19 4.39 -2.04
CA VAL A 42 -11.98 3.09 -1.38
C VAL A 42 -12.73 1.96 -2.12
N ALA A 43 -13.97 2.19 -2.54
CA ALA A 43 -14.72 1.15 -3.24
C ALA A 43 -14.03 0.71 -4.53
N GLN A 44 -13.54 1.66 -5.34
CA GLN A 44 -12.80 1.36 -6.55
C GLN A 44 -11.44 0.74 -6.24
N GLY A 45 -10.74 1.29 -5.26
CA GLY A 45 -9.43 0.80 -4.85
C GLY A 45 -9.48 -0.62 -4.31
N TYR A 46 -10.57 -1.00 -3.64
CA TYR A 46 -10.76 -2.35 -3.13
C TYR A 46 -10.67 -3.39 -4.24
N ASP A 47 -11.38 -3.16 -5.35
CA ASP A 47 -11.37 -4.09 -6.47
C ASP A 47 -9.98 -4.22 -7.08
N TYR A 48 -9.28 -3.10 -7.24
CA TYR A 48 -7.90 -3.11 -7.73
C TYR A 48 -6.99 -3.85 -6.77
N PHE A 49 -7.16 -3.62 -5.48
CA PHE A 49 -6.36 -4.29 -4.45
C PHE A 49 -6.54 -5.80 -4.53
N VAL A 50 -7.78 -6.27 -4.60
CA VAL A 50 -8.06 -7.71 -4.64
C VAL A 50 -7.40 -8.35 -5.87
N ARG A 51 -7.58 -7.76 -7.04
CA ARG A 51 -6.98 -8.27 -8.27
C ARG A 51 -5.46 -8.21 -8.24
N PHE A 52 -4.91 -7.13 -7.69
CA PHE A 52 -3.46 -6.98 -7.57
C PHE A 52 -2.88 -8.06 -6.66
N MET A 53 -3.52 -8.30 -5.52
CA MET A 53 -3.05 -9.30 -4.56
C MET A 53 -3.19 -10.74 -5.09
N GLU A 54 -4.18 -11.00 -5.92
CA GLU A 54 -4.30 -12.31 -6.56
C GLU A 54 -3.12 -12.61 -7.48
N ARG A 55 -2.67 -11.61 -8.22
CA ARG A 55 -1.56 -11.79 -9.15
C ARG A 55 -0.20 -11.65 -8.48
N PHE A 56 -0.07 -10.72 -7.53
CA PHE A 56 1.18 -10.42 -6.84
C PHE A 56 0.98 -10.56 -5.33
N PRO A 57 0.92 -11.80 -4.81
CA PRO A 57 0.58 -12.02 -3.39
C PRO A 57 1.69 -11.65 -2.41
N ASP A 58 2.92 -11.48 -2.88
CA ASP A 58 4.05 -11.12 -2.03
C ASP A 58 5.05 -10.25 -2.81
N VAL A 59 6.01 -9.69 -2.07
CA VAL A 59 6.98 -8.77 -2.64
C VAL A 59 7.89 -9.43 -3.67
N PHE A 60 8.19 -10.71 -3.49
CA PHE A 60 9.08 -11.43 -4.41
C PHE A 60 8.41 -11.69 -5.75
N THR A 61 7.14 -12.08 -5.73
CA THR A 61 6.36 -12.26 -6.95
C THR A 61 6.24 -10.95 -7.73
N LEU A 62 5.98 -9.85 -7.02
CA LEU A 62 5.89 -8.53 -7.62
C LEU A 62 7.25 -8.12 -8.22
N ALA A 63 8.35 -8.36 -7.50
CA ALA A 63 9.69 -8.01 -7.96
C ALA A 63 10.07 -8.75 -9.25
N GLU A 64 9.66 -10.00 -9.38
CA GLU A 64 9.96 -10.85 -10.54
C GLU A 64 9.11 -10.53 -11.76
N ALA A 65 7.98 -9.85 -11.59
CA ALA A 65 7.07 -9.55 -12.67
C ALA A 65 7.67 -8.54 -13.66
N ASP A 66 7.26 -8.64 -14.92
CA ASP A 66 7.61 -7.64 -15.93
C ASP A 66 6.91 -6.31 -15.62
N GLU A 67 7.58 -5.21 -15.90
CA GLU A 67 7.00 -3.89 -15.68
C GLU A 67 5.69 -3.72 -16.45
N ASP A 68 5.60 -4.23 -17.67
CA ASP A 68 4.38 -4.15 -18.47
C ASP A 68 3.20 -4.84 -17.79
N GLU A 69 3.45 -5.96 -17.15
CA GLU A 69 2.39 -6.68 -16.44
C GLU A 69 1.91 -5.90 -15.22
N VAL A 70 2.84 -5.32 -14.46
CA VAL A 70 2.48 -4.47 -13.31
C VAL A 70 1.66 -3.28 -13.79
N MET A 71 2.07 -2.66 -14.89
CA MET A 71 1.37 -1.51 -15.46
C MET A 71 -0.04 -1.88 -15.91
N LYS A 72 -0.24 -3.07 -16.46
CA LYS A 72 -1.57 -3.54 -16.86
C LYS A 72 -2.51 -3.64 -15.65
N HIS A 73 -2.00 -4.13 -14.52
CA HIS A 73 -2.79 -4.23 -13.29
C HIS A 73 -3.04 -2.86 -12.64
N TRP A 74 -2.35 -1.82 -13.10
CA TRP A 74 -2.54 -0.46 -12.63
C TRP A 74 -3.43 0.36 -13.58
N GLN A 75 -3.77 -0.19 -14.73
CA GLN A 75 -4.52 0.51 -15.76
C GLN A 75 -5.89 0.96 -15.22
N GLY A 76 -6.20 2.22 -15.42
CA GLY A 76 -7.43 2.82 -14.93
C GLY A 76 -7.29 3.57 -13.61
N LEU A 77 -6.21 3.35 -12.85
CA LEU A 77 -5.97 4.10 -11.61
C LEU A 77 -5.31 5.46 -11.85
N GLY A 78 -4.57 5.59 -12.97
CA GLY A 78 -3.81 6.80 -13.24
C GLY A 78 -2.53 6.88 -12.41
N TYR A 79 -1.78 7.97 -12.60
CA TYR A 79 -0.53 8.21 -11.85
C TYR A 79 0.43 7.02 -11.93
N TYR A 80 0.77 6.63 -13.17
CA TYR A 80 1.56 5.43 -13.43
C TYR A 80 2.96 5.46 -12.81
N SER A 81 3.47 6.65 -12.49
CA SER A 81 4.74 6.77 -11.77
C SER A 81 4.69 6.04 -10.42
N ARG A 82 3.52 5.97 -9.79
CA ARG A 82 3.35 5.22 -8.55
C ARG A 82 3.56 3.71 -8.77
N ALA A 83 3.04 3.18 -9.86
CA ALA A 83 3.24 1.77 -10.19
C ALA A 83 4.72 1.47 -10.46
N ARG A 84 5.41 2.36 -11.16
CA ARG A 84 6.85 2.21 -11.41
C ARG A 84 7.65 2.27 -10.11
N ASN A 85 7.33 3.21 -9.24
CA ASN A 85 8.01 3.35 -7.96
C ASN A 85 7.78 2.14 -7.08
N LEU A 86 6.55 1.64 -7.06
CA LEU A 86 6.17 0.46 -6.32
C LEU A 86 6.94 -0.78 -6.80
N HIS A 87 7.05 -0.95 -8.10
CA HIS A 87 7.80 -2.06 -8.69
C HIS A 87 9.30 -1.97 -8.38
N ALA A 88 9.86 -0.76 -8.47
CA ALA A 88 11.26 -0.53 -8.13
C ALA A 88 11.51 -0.80 -6.64
N ALA A 89 10.61 -0.37 -5.78
CA ALA A 89 10.70 -0.64 -4.35
C ALA A 89 10.62 -2.15 -4.05
N ALA A 90 9.75 -2.87 -4.75
CA ALA A 90 9.63 -4.32 -4.60
C ALA A 90 10.94 -5.02 -4.97
N ARG A 91 11.58 -4.61 -6.06
CA ARG A 91 12.87 -5.16 -6.48
C ARG A 91 13.95 -4.90 -5.45
N SER A 92 13.97 -3.69 -4.88
CA SER A 92 14.91 -3.35 -3.82
C SER A 92 14.70 -4.22 -2.59
N MET A 93 13.45 -4.41 -2.17
CA MET A 93 13.11 -5.25 -1.03
C MET A 93 13.49 -6.71 -1.26
N ALA A 94 13.21 -7.23 -2.45
CA ALA A 94 13.54 -8.61 -2.79
C ALA A 94 15.05 -8.85 -2.73
N SER A 95 15.84 -7.87 -3.20
CA SER A 95 17.32 -7.94 -3.12
C SER A 95 17.81 -7.93 -1.68
N SER A 96 17.09 -7.29 -0.77
CA SER A 96 17.47 -7.16 0.64
C SER A 96 16.87 -8.25 1.52
N GLY A 97 16.13 -9.19 0.95
CA GLY A 97 15.57 -10.32 1.70
C GLY A 97 14.12 -10.17 2.13
N GLY A 98 13.47 -9.06 1.83
CA GLY A 98 12.06 -8.88 2.15
C GLY A 98 11.72 -7.48 2.60
N PHE A 99 10.52 -7.32 3.17
CA PHE A 99 10.03 -6.02 3.61
C PHE A 99 10.84 -5.54 4.83
N PRO A 100 11.27 -4.26 4.84
CA PRO A 100 12.06 -3.74 5.96
C PRO A 100 11.23 -3.68 7.24
N ALA A 101 11.87 -3.94 8.37
CA ALA A 101 11.23 -3.99 9.67
C ALA A 101 11.45 -2.72 10.51
N THR A 102 12.04 -1.68 9.93
CA THR A 102 12.27 -0.42 10.61
C THR A 102 11.57 0.72 9.88
N TYR A 103 11.24 1.78 10.64
CA TYR A 103 10.63 2.97 10.04
C TYR A 103 11.55 3.58 8.98
N GLU A 104 12.83 3.69 9.29
CA GLU A 104 13.83 4.24 8.37
C GLU A 104 13.91 3.43 7.07
N GLY A 105 13.86 2.10 7.19
CA GLY A 105 13.87 1.22 6.04
C GLY A 105 12.63 1.38 5.17
N VAL A 106 11.47 1.49 5.78
CA VAL A 106 10.21 1.72 5.05
C VAL A 106 10.21 3.10 4.39
N LEU A 107 10.65 4.12 5.12
CA LEU A 107 10.71 5.49 4.60
C LEU A 107 11.67 5.61 3.41
N ALA A 108 12.70 4.80 3.38
CA ALA A 108 13.70 4.82 2.30
C ALA A 108 13.20 4.17 1.01
N LEU A 109 12.08 3.47 1.03
CA LEU A 109 11.53 2.85 -0.17
C LEU A 109 11.09 3.90 -1.18
N LYS A 110 11.32 3.62 -2.45
CA LYS A 110 10.97 4.55 -3.52
C LYS A 110 9.45 4.77 -3.53
N GLY A 111 9.04 6.03 -3.54
CA GLY A 111 7.63 6.40 -3.56
C GLY A 111 6.95 6.38 -2.20
N VAL A 112 7.67 6.09 -1.13
CA VAL A 112 7.13 6.09 0.23
C VAL A 112 7.58 7.35 0.96
N GLY A 113 6.61 8.15 1.39
CA GLY A 113 6.85 9.32 2.25
C GLY A 113 6.38 9.04 3.67
N GLU A 114 6.47 10.06 4.52
CA GLU A 114 6.07 9.96 5.92
C GLU A 114 4.62 9.52 6.09
N TYR A 115 3.73 10.04 5.24
CA TYR A 115 2.29 9.74 5.32
C TYR A 115 1.97 8.30 4.93
N THR A 116 2.86 7.62 4.23
CA THR A 116 2.70 6.22 3.86
C THR A 116 3.45 5.32 4.84
N ALA A 117 4.66 5.73 5.25
CA ALA A 117 5.49 4.93 6.16
C ALA A 117 4.83 4.78 7.53
N ALA A 118 4.21 5.84 8.05
CA ALA A 118 3.60 5.81 9.38
C ALA A 118 2.48 4.77 9.50
N PRO A 119 1.48 4.74 8.60
CA PRO A 119 0.45 3.68 8.68
C PRO A 119 1.03 2.28 8.50
N ILE A 120 1.98 2.07 7.59
CA ILE A 120 2.59 0.76 7.41
C ILE A 120 3.21 0.28 8.73
N CYS A 121 4.05 1.12 9.34
CA CYS A 121 4.74 0.73 10.58
C CYS A 121 3.77 0.59 11.75
N SER A 122 2.76 1.45 11.83
CA SER A 122 1.76 1.38 12.89
C SER A 122 0.96 0.08 12.81
N PHE A 123 0.43 -0.26 11.65
CA PHE A 123 -0.41 -1.45 11.48
C PHE A 123 0.38 -2.75 11.46
N ALA A 124 1.54 -2.77 10.80
CA ALA A 124 2.31 -4.00 10.66
C ALA A 124 3.17 -4.31 11.89
N TYR A 125 3.76 -3.28 12.50
CA TYR A 125 4.78 -3.46 13.53
C TYR A 125 4.41 -2.86 14.88
N ASP A 126 3.18 -2.39 15.03
CA ASP A 126 2.68 -1.76 16.26
C ASP A 126 3.55 -0.59 16.74
N MET A 127 4.19 0.11 15.81
CA MET A 127 4.99 1.29 16.14
C MET A 127 4.07 2.47 16.49
N PRO A 128 4.49 3.36 17.42
CA PRO A 128 3.62 4.43 17.91
C PRO A 128 3.63 5.66 16.99
N TYR A 129 3.31 5.48 15.72
CA TYR A 129 3.20 6.59 14.77
C TYR A 129 1.76 7.01 14.59
N ALA A 130 1.55 8.31 14.43
CA ALA A 130 0.24 8.85 14.12
C ALA A 130 -0.19 8.41 12.72
N VAL A 131 -1.43 7.97 12.62
CA VAL A 131 -1.98 7.45 11.36
C VAL A 131 -3.07 8.40 10.85
#